data_600e13106078cfc2659e6aa310448374
#
_entry.id   600e13106078cfc2659e6aa310448374
#
_cell.length_a   1.000
_cell.length_b   1.000
_cell.length_c   1.000
_cell.angle_alpha   90.00
_cell.angle_beta   90.00
_cell.angle_gamma   90.00
#
_symmetry.space_group_name_H-M   'P 1'
#
loop_
_entity.id
_entity.type
_entity.pdbx_description
1 polymer ?
#
loop_
_entity_poly.entity_id
_entity_poly.type
_entity_poly.pdbx_seq_one_letter_code
_entity_poly.pdbx_strand_id
1 'polypeptide(L)' 'MSKNVRTEAVDHLFDAILSLENKEECYKFFEDVCTVNELLAFSQRYEVAKMLREQRTYLDI' A
#
# COMPACT_ATOMS: atom_id res chain seq x y z
N MET A 1 19.55 4.79 7.67
CA MET A 1 19.69 5.14 6.27
C MET A 1 18.39 5.64 5.68
N SER A 2 18.39 6.79 5.14
CA SER A 2 17.18 7.33 4.56
C SER A 2 17.08 6.93 3.10
N LYS A 3 15.90 6.54 2.68
CA LYS A 3 15.62 6.26 1.29
C LYS A 3 14.69 7.34 0.78
N ASN A 4 15.11 7.99 -0.26
CA ASN A 4 14.27 9.00 -0.84
C ASN A 4 13.28 8.34 -1.80
N VAL A 5 12.05 8.19 -1.34
CA VAL A 5 10.98 7.64 -2.17
C VAL A 5 10.07 8.75 -2.72
N ARG A 6 10.35 9.99 -2.37
CA ARG A 6 9.52 11.11 -2.83
C ARG A 6 10.01 11.61 -4.17
N THR A 7 9.78 10.79 -5.20
CA THR A 7 10.15 11.10 -6.56
C THR A 7 8.90 11.41 -7.36
N GLU A 8 9.12 12.01 -8.52
CA GLU A 8 8.03 12.32 -9.43
C GLU A 8 7.25 11.06 -9.82
N ALA A 9 7.98 9.97 -10.05
CA ALA A 9 7.34 8.71 -10.43
C ALA A 9 6.45 8.18 -9.31
N VAL A 10 6.90 8.26 -8.07
CA VAL A 10 6.09 7.81 -6.94
C VAL A 10 4.89 8.74 -6.73
N ASP A 11 5.07 10.04 -6.93
CA ASP A 11 3.94 10.96 -6.89
C ASP A 11 2.87 10.59 -7.91
N HIS A 12 3.29 10.27 -9.13
CA HIS A 12 2.35 9.86 -10.17
C HIS A 12 1.62 8.59 -9.78
N LEU A 13 2.32 7.64 -9.18
CA LEU A 13 1.70 6.41 -8.71
C LEU A 13 0.64 6.72 -7.66
N PHE A 14 0.97 7.57 -6.71
CA PHE A 14 0.03 7.90 -5.64
C PHE A 14 -1.17 8.67 -6.17
N ASP A 15 -0.97 9.55 -7.14
CA ASP A 15 -2.09 10.23 -7.79
C ASP A 15 -3.05 9.21 -8.42
N ALA A 16 -2.48 8.20 -9.07
CA ALA A 16 -3.30 7.15 -9.67
C ALA A 16 -4.06 6.37 -8.61
N ILE A 17 -3.40 6.02 -7.50
CA ILE A 17 -4.04 5.30 -6.42
C ILE A 17 -5.19 6.12 -5.82
N LEU A 18 -4.94 7.41 -5.62
CA LEU A 18 -5.97 8.28 -5.04
C LEU A 18 -7.17 8.47 -5.94
N SER A 19 -7.04 8.16 -7.22
CA SER A 19 -8.17 8.26 -8.15
C SER A 19 -9.03 7.00 -8.17
N LEU A 20 -8.60 5.93 -7.51
CA LEU A 20 -9.37 4.68 -7.47
C LEU A 20 -10.58 4.86 -6.56
N GLU A 21 -11.74 4.39 -7.01
CA GLU A 21 -12.99 4.66 -6.32
C GLU A 21 -13.62 3.44 -5.66
N ASN A 22 -13.19 2.24 -6.05
CA ASN A 22 -13.75 1.04 -5.48
C ASN A 22 -12.74 -0.10 -5.57
N LYS A 23 -13.11 -1.22 -4.95
CA LYS A 23 -12.22 -2.35 -4.85
C LYS A 23 -11.91 -2.96 -6.21
N GLU A 24 -12.89 -2.99 -7.09
CA GLU A 24 -12.71 -3.54 -8.42
C GLU A 24 -11.66 -2.77 -9.19
N GLU A 25 -11.70 -1.44 -9.10
CA GLU A 25 -10.69 -0.61 -9.73
C GLU A 25 -9.31 -0.86 -9.14
N CYS A 26 -9.25 -1.09 -7.84
CA CYS A 26 -7.98 -1.41 -7.19
C CYS A 26 -7.41 -2.73 -7.72
N TYR A 27 -8.23 -3.75 -7.86
CA TYR A 27 -7.78 -5.02 -8.42
C TYR A 27 -7.20 -4.82 -9.82
N LYS A 28 -7.94 -4.12 -10.67
CA LYS A 28 -7.48 -3.91 -12.03
C LYS A 28 -6.17 -3.13 -12.07
N PHE A 29 -6.09 -2.08 -11.27
CA PHE A 29 -4.90 -1.25 -11.25
C PHE A 29 -3.68 -2.04 -10.80
N PHE A 30 -3.80 -2.74 -9.67
CA PHE A 30 -2.65 -3.44 -9.11
C PHE A 30 -2.30 -4.70 -9.90
N GLU A 31 -3.28 -5.33 -10.54
CA GLU A 31 -2.98 -6.44 -11.44
C GLU A 31 -2.19 -5.99 -12.66
N ASP A 32 -2.37 -4.74 -13.08
CA ASP A 32 -1.64 -4.20 -14.22
C ASP A 32 -0.21 -3.81 -13.84
N VAL A 33 0.01 -3.28 -12.65
CA VAL A 33 1.31 -2.71 -12.30
C VAL A 33 2.15 -3.62 -11.43
N CYS A 34 1.59 -4.70 -10.88
CA CYS A 34 2.30 -5.61 -9.98
C CYS A 34 2.19 -7.03 -10.47
N THR A 35 3.19 -7.84 -10.16
CA THR A 35 3.03 -9.29 -10.29
C THR A 35 2.15 -9.79 -9.15
N VAL A 36 1.63 -11.01 -9.30
CA VAL A 36 0.83 -11.65 -8.25
C VAL A 36 1.62 -11.73 -6.95
N ASN A 37 2.89 -12.17 -7.05
CA ASN A 37 3.73 -12.31 -5.86
C ASN A 37 3.98 -10.97 -5.19
N GLU A 38 4.17 -9.91 -5.98
CA GLU A 38 4.38 -8.58 -5.43
C GLU A 38 3.15 -8.11 -4.67
N LEU A 39 1.98 -8.32 -5.24
CA LEU A 39 0.76 -7.87 -4.60
C LEU A 39 0.48 -8.66 -3.32
N LEU A 40 0.69 -9.97 -3.34
CA LEU A 40 0.49 -10.79 -2.15
C LEU A 40 1.47 -10.40 -1.05
N ALA A 41 2.72 -10.16 -1.39
CA ALA A 41 3.71 -9.74 -0.39
C ALA A 41 3.34 -8.38 0.19
N PHE A 42 2.88 -7.48 -0.65
CA PHE A 42 2.45 -6.16 -0.21
C PHE A 42 1.27 -6.25 0.76
N SER A 43 0.31 -7.11 0.44
CA SER A 43 -0.85 -7.27 1.31
C SER A 43 -0.46 -7.86 2.66
N GLN A 44 0.51 -8.77 2.70
CA GLN A 44 1.01 -9.33 3.95
C GLN A 44 1.69 -8.25 4.79
N ARG A 45 2.48 -7.40 4.15
CA ARG A 45 3.11 -6.30 4.87
C ARG A 45 2.09 -5.34 5.44
N TYR A 46 1.03 -5.10 4.70
CA TYR A 46 -0.03 -4.24 5.20
C TYR A 46 -0.71 -4.85 6.43
N GLU A 47 -1.00 -6.17 6.39
CA GLU A 47 -1.63 -6.83 7.51
C GLU A 47 -0.75 -6.74 8.77
N VAL A 48 0.55 -6.93 8.61
CA VAL A 48 1.47 -6.82 9.74
C VAL A 48 1.49 -5.39 10.28
N ALA A 49 1.56 -4.41 9.40
CA ALA A 49 1.56 -3.01 9.82
C ALA A 49 0.28 -2.66 10.55
N LYS A 50 -0.84 -3.17 10.07
CA LYS A 50 -2.14 -2.93 10.69
C LYS A 50 -2.18 -3.53 12.09
N MET A 51 -1.68 -4.76 12.24
CA MET A 51 -1.65 -5.41 13.54
C MET A 51 -0.78 -4.65 14.54
N LEU A 52 0.37 -4.18 14.09
CA LEU A 52 1.26 -3.42 14.95
C LEU A 52 0.61 -2.10 15.38
N ARG A 53 -0.10 -1.47 14.47
CA ARG A 53 -0.80 -0.23 14.78
C ARG A 53 -1.92 -0.45 15.79
N GLU A 54 -2.68 -1.53 15.61
CA GLU A 54 -3.77 -1.86 16.52
C GLU A 54 -3.23 -2.21 17.92
N GLN A 55 -2.15 -2.95 17.96
CA GLN A 55 -1.52 -3.32 19.21
C GLN A 55 -1.01 -2.08 19.95
N ARG A 56 -0.43 -1.16 19.21
CA ARG A 56 0.08 0.07 19.77
C ARG A 56 -1.04 0.90 20.39
N THR A 57 -2.13 1.02 19.68
CA THR A 57 -3.31 1.73 20.19
C THR A 57 -3.81 1.07 21.47
N TYR A 58 -3.81 -0.24 21.50
CA TYR A 58 -4.26 -1.00 22.65
C TYR A 58 -3.41 -0.72 23.87
N LEU A 59 -2.09 -0.64 23.65
CA LEU A 59 -1.16 -0.42 24.76
C LEU A 59 -1.18 1.03 25.26
N ASP A 60 -1.58 1.94 24.43
CA ASP A 60 -1.65 3.36 24.78
C ASP A 60 -2.87 3.69 25.64
N ILE A 61 -3.75 2.78 25.80
CA ILE A 61 -4.88 2.94 26.69
C ILE A 61 -4.48 2.53 28.12
#